data_224ef52c1ee2dbb7cdac73a14bdaff1c
#
_entry.id   224ef52c1ee2dbb7cdac73a14bdaff1c
#
_cell.length_a   1.000
_cell.length_b   1.000
_cell.length_c   1.000
_cell.angle_alpha   90.00
_cell.angle_beta   90.00
_cell.angle_gamma   90.00
#
_symmetry.space_group_name_H-M   'P 1'
#
loop_
_entity.id
_entity.type
_entity.pdbx_description
1 polymer ?
#
loop_
_entity_poly.entity_id
_entity_poly.type
_entity_poly.pdbx_seq_one_letter_code
_entity_poly.pdbx_strand_id
1 'polypeptide(L)'
;MASRTLGRVTKALLAPALALGATVALASAPASAAVWNSCDQWGNTSLNGYTLYNNIWGSGAGAQCIWANSGTNWGVNANHPNTGGIKSYPNQTKAINKSITSLGSLSSSYNVSVPSSGAYNTSYDIWDTDHDYEIMLWVNKTGAVGPIGTSQGSVSLGGHSWNVFKGTNGANEVFSFIRTSNSSSGTVNILPILKWIKDTKGWMGNETIGDVQFGFEITSSSGGLDFRANSMSITSS
;
A
#
# COMPACT_ATOMS: atom_id res chain seq x y z
N MET A 1 10.26 -98.97 -0.40
CA MET A 1 10.69 -98.38 -1.71
C MET A 1 9.91 -97.11 -1.94
N ALA A 2 10.54 -95.95 -1.74
CA ALA A 2 9.85 -94.70 -1.82
C ALA A 2 10.34 -93.94 -3.06
N SER A 3 9.43 -93.62 -3.97
CA SER A 3 9.67 -92.84 -5.17
C SER A 3 9.52 -91.36 -4.82
N ARG A 4 10.52 -90.57 -5.05
CA ARG A 4 10.52 -89.10 -4.89
C ARG A 4 10.21 -88.49 -6.24
N THR A 5 9.09 -87.80 -6.32
CA THR A 5 8.72 -86.96 -7.48
C THR A 5 9.27 -85.52 -7.28
N LEU A 6 10.16 -85.08 -8.19
CA LEU A 6 10.68 -83.72 -8.24
C LEU A 6 9.63 -82.77 -8.82
N GLY A 7 9.19 -81.77 -8.03
CA GLY A 7 8.36 -80.69 -8.51
C GLY A 7 9.26 -79.61 -9.15
N ARG A 8 8.92 -79.25 -10.39
CA ARG A 8 9.49 -78.11 -11.10
C ARG A 8 8.96 -76.78 -10.56
N VAL A 9 9.86 -75.93 -10.06
CA VAL A 9 9.56 -74.56 -9.67
C VAL A 9 9.71 -73.67 -10.89
N THR A 10 8.64 -73.15 -11.42
CA THR A 10 8.64 -72.11 -12.45
C THR A 10 8.82 -70.76 -11.79
N LYS A 11 9.94 -70.07 -12.05
CA LYS A 11 10.17 -68.67 -11.63
C LYS A 11 9.43 -67.75 -12.59
N ALA A 12 8.43 -67.02 -12.09
CA ALA A 12 7.80 -65.92 -12.79
C ALA A 12 8.72 -64.67 -12.65
N LEU A 13 9.18 -64.15 -13.77
CA LEU A 13 9.87 -62.87 -13.87
C LEU A 13 8.85 -61.74 -13.85
N LEU A 14 8.76 -61.00 -12.75
CA LEU A 14 8.05 -59.71 -12.72
C LEU A 14 8.95 -58.66 -13.39
N ALA A 15 8.47 -58.10 -14.50
CA ALA A 15 9.05 -56.87 -15.09
C ALA A 15 8.57 -55.64 -14.34
N PRO A 16 9.43 -54.70 -14.00
CA PRO A 16 9.01 -53.44 -13.40
C PRO A 16 8.39 -52.54 -14.48
N ALA A 17 7.13 -52.14 -14.28
CA ALA A 17 6.48 -51.10 -15.07
C ALA A 17 7.07 -49.72 -14.69
N LEU A 18 7.84 -49.12 -15.58
CA LEU A 18 8.24 -47.70 -15.47
C LEU A 18 7.01 -46.84 -15.71
N ALA A 19 6.45 -46.25 -14.66
CA ALA A 19 5.50 -45.15 -14.76
C ALA A 19 6.26 -43.88 -15.20
N LEU A 20 6.15 -43.46 -16.46
CA LEU A 20 6.56 -42.13 -16.91
C LEU A 20 5.57 -41.13 -16.30
N GLY A 21 5.96 -40.49 -15.22
CA GLY A 21 5.28 -39.30 -14.71
C GLY A 21 5.51 -38.14 -15.66
N ALA A 22 4.49 -37.78 -16.45
CA ALA A 22 4.50 -36.53 -17.21
C ALA A 22 4.41 -35.36 -16.23
N THR A 23 5.53 -34.69 -15.96
CA THR A 23 5.54 -33.39 -15.27
C THR A 23 4.96 -32.34 -16.22
N VAL A 24 3.70 -31.98 -16.03
CA VAL A 24 3.13 -30.80 -16.67
C VAL A 24 3.82 -29.58 -16.04
N ALA A 25 4.81 -29.04 -16.73
CA ALA A 25 5.33 -27.73 -16.41
C ALA A 25 4.24 -26.69 -16.67
N LEU A 26 3.65 -26.16 -15.60
CA LEU A 26 2.80 -24.99 -15.70
C LEU A 26 3.70 -23.84 -16.17
N ALA A 27 3.62 -23.51 -17.46
CA ALA A 27 4.22 -22.31 -17.98
C ALA A 27 3.56 -21.12 -17.26
N SER A 28 4.29 -20.45 -16.37
CA SER A 28 3.86 -19.18 -15.82
C SER A 28 3.68 -18.23 -17.01
N ALA A 29 2.47 -17.68 -17.18
CA ALA A 29 2.25 -16.64 -18.17
C ALA A 29 3.30 -15.54 -17.96
N PRO A 30 3.90 -14.99 -19.02
CA PRO A 30 4.86 -13.91 -18.87
C PRO A 30 4.16 -12.77 -18.14
N ALA A 31 4.79 -12.25 -17.07
CA ALA A 31 4.29 -11.05 -16.40
C ALA A 31 4.17 -9.97 -17.47
N SER A 32 2.97 -9.42 -17.65
CA SER A 32 2.76 -8.31 -18.56
C SER A 32 3.72 -7.19 -18.15
N ALA A 33 4.48 -6.66 -19.12
CA ALA A 33 5.34 -5.51 -18.85
C ALA A 33 4.46 -4.35 -18.37
N ALA A 34 4.93 -3.61 -17.35
CA ALA A 34 4.25 -2.41 -16.86
C ALA A 34 4.01 -1.45 -18.03
N VAL A 35 2.86 -0.80 -18.05
CA VAL A 35 2.52 0.18 -19.10
C VAL A 35 3.33 1.47 -18.95
N TRP A 36 3.87 1.70 -17.76
CA TRP A 36 4.74 2.83 -17.45
C TRP A 36 5.68 2.50 -16.30
N ASN A 37 6.88 3.07 -16.33
CA ASN A 37 7.82 3.03 -15.21
C ASN A 37 8.72 4.27 -15.23
N SER A 38 9.27 4.64 -14.06
CA SER A 38 10.26 5.71 -13.93
C SER A 38 11.11 5.50 -12.68
N CYS A 39 12.42 5.81 -12.79
CA CYS A 39 13.33 5.93 -11.65
C CYS A 39 13.68 7.40 -11.36
N ASP A 40 13.10 8.34 -12.09
CA ASP A 40 13.30 9.77 -11.86
C ASP A 40 12.69 10.17 -10.52
N GLN A 41 13.38 11.04 -9.79
CA GLN A 41 12.97 11.53 -8.48
C GLN A 41 11.52 12.04 -8.47
N TRP A 42 11.14 12.81 -9.49
CA TRP A 42 9.81 13.42 -9.67
C TRP A 42 9.02 12.78 -10.81
N GLY A 43 9.42 11.56 -11.23
CA GLY A 43 8.72 10.82 -12.26
C GLY A 43 7.25 10.67 -11.95
N ASN A 44 6.39 10.97 -12.93
CA ASN A 44 4.94 10.87 -12.78
C ASN A 44 4.25 10.52 -14.10
N THR A 45 3.02 10.02 -13.97
CA THR A 45 2.15 9.73 -15.12
C THR A 45 0.68 9.76 -14.71
N SER A 46 -0.19 10.09 -15.64
CA SER A 46 -1.65 10.05 -15.44
C SER A 46 -2.25 8.83 -16.14
N LEU A 47 -2.92 7.97 -15.38
CA LEU A 47 -3.55 6.74 -15.86
C LEU A 47 -4.93 6.57 -15.23
N ASN A 48 -5.97 6.38 -16.03
CA ASN A 48 -7.33 6.04 -15.58
C ASN A 48 -7.91 7.02 -14.54
N GLY A 49 -7.62 8.33 -14.65
CA GLY A 49 -8.12 9.36 -13.74
C GLY A 49 -7.38 9.44 -12.40
N TYR A 50 -6.19 8.85 -12.31
CA TYR A 50 -5.23 9.01 -11.23
C TYR A 50 -3.91 9.53 -11.79
N THR A 51 -3.17 10.28 -10.96
CA THR A 51 -1.78 10.61 -11.22
C THR A 51 -0.89 9.83 -10.26
N LEU A 52 0.11 9.14 -10.79
CA LEU A 52 1.09 8.38 -10.04
C LEU A 52 2.37 9.19 -9.92
N TYR A 53 2.98 9.22 -8.76
CA TYR A 53 4.22 9.95 -8.46
C TYR A 53 5.25 9.03 -7.81
N ASN A 54 6.51 9.08 -8.29
CA ASN A 54 7.64 8.43 -7.63
C ASN A 54 8.05 9.16 -6.34
N ASN A 55 7.97 10.47 -6.32
CA ASN A 55 8.01 11.35 -5.17
C ASN A 55 9.12 11.05 -4.15
N ILE A 56 10.39 11.13 -4.59
CA ILE A 56 11.58 10.96 -3.75
C ILE A 56 12.05 12.35 -3.29
N TRP A 57 11.69 12.77 -2.09
CA TRP A 57 11.96 14.12 -1.61
C TRP A 57 12.92 14.19 -0.40
N GLY A 58 13.11 13.07 0.30
CA GLY A 58 13.84 13.06 1.55
C GLY A 58 15.35 13.11 1.40
N SER A 59 16.00 13.77 2.32
CA SER A 59 17.48 13.85 2.34
C SER A 59 18.09 12.45 2.51
N GLY A 60 19.15 12.17 1.73
CA GLY A 60 19.87 10.91 1.77
C GLY A 60 19.04 9.73 1.24
N ALA A 61 18.02 9.97 0.41
CA ALA A 61 17.29 8.92 -0.27
C ALA A 61 18.21 8.09 -1.17
N GLY A 62 17.96 6.79 -1.23
CA GLY A 62 18.59 5.85 -2.15
C GLY A 62 17.78 5.68 -3.44
N ALA A 63 18.11 4.63 -4.19
CA ALA A 63 17.43 4.32 -5.45
C ALA A 63 15.97 3.92 -5.23
N GLN A 64 15.09 4.40 -6.09
CA GLN A 64 13.69 4.00 -6.16
C GLN A 64 13.18 4.07 -7.59
N CYS A 65 12.45 3.04 -8.00
CA CYS A 65 11.76 3.01 -9.28
C CYS A 65 10.29 2.64 -9.08
N ILE A 66 9.40 3.45 -9.62
CA ILE A 66 7.96 3.20 -9.66
C ILE A 66 7.59 2.53 -10.99
N TRP A 67 6.60 1.65 -10.95
CA TRP A 67 6.01 1.04 -12.14
C TRP A 67 4.49 1.00 -12.01
N ALA A 68 3.77 0.97 -13.14
CA ALA A 68 2.33 0.89 -13.17
C ALA A 68 1.81 -0.03 -14.29
N ASN A 69 0.82 -0.84 -13.96
CA ASN A 69 -0.03 -1.57 -14.91
C ASN A 69 -1.31 -0.76 -15.22
N SER A 70 -1.74 0.08 -14.28
CA SER A 70 -2.87 1.01 -14.42
C SER A 70 -2.78 2.08 -13.32
N GLY A 71 -3.66 3.07 -13.33
CA GLY A 71 -3.76 4.06 -12.24
C GLY A 71 -4.14 3.48 -10.88
N THR A 72 -4.59 2.23 -10.83
CA THR A 72 -5.03 1.55 -9.59
C THR A 72 -4.28 0.25 -9.29
N ASN A 73 -3.30 -0.11 -10.14
CA ASN A 73 -2.39 -1.25 -9.95
C ASN A 73 -0.97 -0.81 -10.29
N TRP A 74 -0.16 -0.61 -9.27
CA TRP A 74 1.19 -0.07 -9.38
C TRP A 74 2.05 -0.52 -8.20
N GLY A 75 3.33 -0.22 -8.26
CA GLY A 75 4.25 -0.52 -7.18
C GLY A 75 5.57 0.19 -7.31
N VAL A 76 6.40 0.04 -6.30
CA VAL A 76 7.74 0.63 -6.23
C VAL A 76 8.72 -0.37 -5.65
N ASN A 77 9.89 -0.46 -6.27
CA ASN A 77 11.08 -1.04 -5.64
C ASN A 77 11.92 0.11 -5.09
N ALA A 78 12.19 0.09 -3.80
CA ALA A 78 12.93 1.14 -3.11
C ALA A 78 14.09 0.56 -2.28
N ASN A 79 15.25 1.20 -2.33
CA ASN A 79 16.43 0.85 -1.55
C ASN A 79 16.97 2.08 -0.82
N HIS A 80 16.23 2.53 0.18
CA HIS A 80 16.59 3.68 1.01
C HIS A 80 17.37 3.26 2.25
N PRO A 81 18.50 3.93 2.56
CA PRO A 81 19.30 3.60 3.72
C PRO A 81 18.56 3.92 5.03
N ASN A 82 18.90 3.19 6.10
CA ASN A 82 18.35 3.45 7.43
C ASN A 82 19.13 4.57 8.14
N THR A 83 18.93 5.80 7.70
CA THR A 83 19.60 7.01 8.23
C THR A 83 18.66 8.00 8.91
N GLY A 84 17.43 7.55 9.23
CA GLY A 84 16.37 8.39 9.77
C GLY A 84 15.74 9.33 8.74
N GLY A 85 14.59 9.90 9.08
CA GLY A 85 13.80 10.78 8.22
C GLY A 85 13.14 10.05 7.05
N ILE A 86 12.02 10.59 6.61
CA ILE A 86 11.27 10.08 5.46
C ILE A 86 12.09 10.30 4.20
N LYS A 87 12.14 9.32 3.29
CA LYS A 87 12.88 9.35 2.04
C LYS A 87 12.01 9.64 0.84
N SER A 88 10.80 9.08 0.83
CA SER A 88 9.89 9.20 -0.30
C SER A 88 8.45 8.95 0.13
N TYR A 89 7.51 9.40 -0.70
CA TYR A 89 6.11 9.03 -0.63
C TYR A 89 5.59 8.73 -2.03
N PRO A 90 5.99 7.59 -2.65
CA PRO A 90 5.39 7.16 -3.89
C PRO A 90 3.90 6.92 -3.68
N ASN A 91 3.07 7.53 -4.54
CA ASN A 91 1.63 7.53 -4.34
C ASN A 91 0.85 7.58 -5.65
N GLN A 92 -0.45 7.26 -5.55
CA GLN A 92 -1.45 7.62 -6.54
C GLN A 92 -2.36 8.70 -5.96
N THR A 93 -2.66 9.70 -6.78
CA THR A 93 -3.43 10.88 -6.41
C THR A 93 -4.70 10.97 -7.25
N LYS A 94 -5.81 11.31 -6.60
CA LYS A 94 -7.08 11.64 -7.25
C LYS A 94 -7.55 13.03 -6.83
N ALA A 95 -7.74 13.92 -7.80
CA ALA A 95 -8.34 15.24 -7.56
C ALA A 95 -9.81 15.10 -7.15
N ILE A 96 -10.22 15.84 -6.13
CA ILE A 96 -11.58 15.90 -5.58
C ILE A 96 -12.22 17.26 -5.85
N ASN A 97 -11.55 18.34 -5.46
CA ASN A 97 -11.96 19.74 -5.69
C ASN A 97 -13.40 20.04 -5.21
N LYS A 98 -13.76 19.55 -4.02
CA LYS A 98 -15.06 19.75 -3.39
C LYS A 98 -14.91 20.16 -1.94
N SER A 99 -15.74 21.10 -1.48
CA SER A 99 -15.80 21.42 -0.04
C SER A 99 -16.37 20.24 0.76
N ILE A 100 -15.95 20.12 2.03
CA ILE A 100 -16.39 19.03 2.91
C ILE A 100 -17.91 18.95 3.00
N THR A 101 -18.60 20.10 3.06
CA THR A 101 -20.07 20.14 3.16
C THR A 101 -20.77 19.80 1.85
N SER A 102 -20.12 19.99 0.69
CA SER A 102 -20.69 19.65 -0.62
C SER A 102 -20.48 18.18 -1.00
N LEU A 103 -19.65 17.43 -0.27
CA LEU A 103 -19.45 16.01 -0.46
C LEU A 103 -20.64 15.21 0.08
N GLY A 104 -21.32 14.46 -0.78
CA GLY A 104 -22.31 13.46 -0.39
C GLY A 104 -21.66 12.19 0.13
N SER A 105 -20.53 11.80 -0.49
CA SER A 105 -19.67 10.67 -0.07
C SER A 105 -18.22 10.92 -0.44
N LEU A 106 -17.29 10.35 0.32
CA LEU A 106 -15.89 10.19 -0.03
C LEU A 106 -15.39 8.92 0.64
N SER A 107 -15.05 7.92 -0.16
CA SER A 107 -14.59 6.63 0.33
C SER A 107 -13.53 6.03 -0.58
N SER A 108 -12.76 5.10 -0.05
CA SER A 108 -11.71 4.41 -0.77
C SER A 108 -11.64 2.95 -0.36
N SER A 109 -11.35 2.07 -1.32
CA SER A 109 -10.94 0.69 -1.06
C SER A 109 -9.49 0.49 -1.48
N TYR A 110 -8.77 -0.38 -0.78
CA TYR A 110 -7.37 -0.69 -1.06
C TYR A 110 -7.07 -2.17 -0.83
N ASN A 111 -6.09 -2.67 -1.59
CA ASN A 111 -5.42 -3.95 -1.37
C ASN A 111 -3.95 -3.77 -1.71
N VAL A 112 -3.06 -4.03 -0.75
CA VAL A 112 -1.62 -3.83 -0.89
C VAL A 112 -0.84 -5.09 -0.52
N SER A 113 0.34 -5.22 -1.13
CA SER A 113 1.38 -6.14 -0.69
C SER A 113 2.57 -5.30 -0.24
N VAL A 114 2.95 -5.43 1.02
CA VAL A 114 4.02 -4.64 1.64
C VAL A 114 5.01 -5.54 2.37
N PRO A 115 6.29 -5.13 2.48
CA PRO A 115 7.31 -5.93 3.15
C PRO A 115 7.01 -6.10 4.65
N SER A 116 7.55 -7.17 5.23
CA SER A 116 7.53 -7.39 6.69
C SER A 116 8.71 -6.71 7.42
N SER A 117 9.60 -6.05 6.70
CA SER A 117 10.80 -5.37 7.21
C SER A 117 10.90 -3.95 6.66
N GLY A 118 11.88 -3.18 7.14
CA GLY A 118 12.05 -1.79 6.81
C GLY A 118 11.38 -0.85 7.83
N ALA A 119 11.25 0.41 7.46
CA ALA A 119 10.54 1.43 8.25
C ALA A 119 9.68 2.27 7.32
N TYR A 120 8.36 2.13 7.41
CA TYR A 120 7.43 2.78 6.50
C TYR A 120 6.01 2.79 7.09
N ASN A 121 5.13 3.61 6.52
CA ASN A 121 3.68 3.46 6.65
C ASN A 121 3.01 3.35 5.27
N THR A 122 1.81 2.78 5.25
CA THR A 122 0.89 2.82 4.12
C THR A 122 -0.26 3.73 4.53
N SER A 123 -0.42 4.83 3.82
CA SER A 123 -1.36 5.87 4.22
C SER A 123 -2.09 6.51 3.06
N TYR A 124 -3.27 7.03 3.41
CA TYR A 124 -3.83 8.15 2.68
C TYR A 124 -3.16 9.42 3.16
N ASP A 125 -3.03 10.38 2.26
CA ASP A 125 -2.60 11.73 2.50
C ASP A 125 -3.58 12.66 1.77
N ILE A 126 -4.35 13.42 2.55
CA ILE A 126 -5.48 14.19 2.07
C ILE A 126 -5.17 15.66 2.30
N TRP A 127 -5.22 16.42 1.23
CA TRP A 127 -4.87 17.83 1.22
C TRP A 127 -6.07 18.70 0.88
N ASP A 128 -6.18 19.82 1.55
CA ASP A 128 -7.01 20.93 1.07
C ASP A 128 -6.32 21.66 -0.09
N THR A 129 -7.07 22.52 -0.80
CA THR A 129 -6.54 23.22 -1.99
C THR A 129 -5.43 24.20 -1.68
N ASP A 130 -5.38 24.74 -0.48
CA ASP A 130 -4.42 25.76 -0.06
C ASP A 130 -3.19 25.15 0.62
N HIS A 131 -3.22 23.83 0.88
CA HIS A 131 -2.20 23.05 1.58
C HIS A 131 -1.92 23.54 3.01
N ASP A 132 -2.96 24.06 3.68
CA ASP A 132 -2.90 24.43 5.09
C ASP A 132 -3.07 23.23 6.01
N TYR A 133 -3.74 22.17 5.52
CA TYR A 133 -4.09 20.95 6.27
C TYR A 133 -3.66 19.69 5.54
N GLU A 134 -2.93 18.84 6.27
CA GLU A 134 -2.55 17.49 5.87
C GLU A 134 -3.27 16.48 6.76
N ILE A 135 -4.13 15.65 6.19
CA ILE A 135 -4.86 14.61 6.93
C ILE A 135 -4.34 13.24 6.49
N MET A 136 -3.59 12.57 7.37
CA MET A 136 -3.02 11.26 7.14
C MET A 136 -3.87 10.15 7.75
N LEU A 137 -4.20 9.12 6.98
CA LEU A 137 -4.88 7.92 7.49
C LEU A 137 -3.94 6.71 7.29
N TRP A 138 -3.23 6.33 8.32
CA TRP A 138 -2.28 5.21 8.29
C TRP A 138 -3.00 3.88 8.46
N VAL A 139 -3.12 3.10 7.41
CA VAL A 139 -3.78 1.79 7.42
C VAL A 139 -2.84 0.65 7.80
N ASN A 140 -1.52 0.87 7.66
CA ASN A 140 -0.47 -0.08 8.00
C ASN A 140 0.81 0.69 8.38
N LYS A 141 1.62 0.12 9.25
CA LYS A 141 2.98 0.62 9.53
C LYS A 141 3.91 -0.51 9.95
N THR A 142 5.18 -0.38 9.63
CA THR A 142 6.25 -1.33 9.98
C THR A 142 7.49 -0.55 10.41
N GLY A 143 8.20 -1.07 11.39
CA GLY A 143 9.44 -0.48 11.90
C GLY A 143 9.24 0.78 12.72
N ALA A 144 10.32 1.54 12.86
CA ALA A 144 10.38 2.74 13.72
C ALA A 144 9.86 3.97 12.97
N VAL A 145 8.55 4.05 12.80
CA VAL A 145 7.84 5.21 12.25
C VAL A 145 6.75 5.69 13.20
N GLY A 146 6.54 6.98 13.26
CA GLY A 146 5.57 7.60 14.14
C GLY A 146 5.03 8.91 13.56
N PRO A 147 3.81 9.31 13.96
CA PRO A 147 3.18 10.54 13.49
C PRO A 147 3.83 11.78 14.10
N ILE A 148 3.59 12.90 13.45
CA ILE A 148 3.92 14.23 14.00
C ILE A 148 2.92 14.59 15.11
N GLY A 149 3.41 15.33 16.10
CA GLY A 149 2.58 15.97 17.13
C GLY A 149 2.27 15.11 18.34
N THR A 150 1.15 15.43 19.00
CA THR A 150 0.74 14.84 20.28
C THR A 150 -0.55 14.05 20.16
N SER A 151 -0.68 12.99 20.97
CA SER A 151 -1.88 12.15 21.00
C SER A 151 -3.11 12.94 21.43
N GLN A 152 -4.20 12.73 20.71
CA GLN A 152 -5.54 13.29 20.97
C GLN A 152 -6.54 12.21 21.42
N GLY A 153 -6.03 11.01 21.78
CA GLY A 153 -6.84 9.86 22.15
C GLY A 153 -7.22 8.98 20.97
N SER A 154 -8.24 8.15 21.15
CA SER A 154 -8.71 7.21 20.14
C SER A 154 -10.15 7.51 19.74
N VAL A 155 -10.50 7.17 18.50
CA VAL A 155 -11.85 7.35 17.95
C VAL A 155 -12.19 6.24 16.97
N SER A 156 -13.48 5.90 16.85
CA SER A 156 -13.98 4.99 15.81
C SER A 156 -14.74 5.78 14.76
N LEU A 157 -14.19 5.85 13.55
CA LEU A 157 -14.71 6.63 12.43
C LEU A 157 -14.42 5.88 11.11
N GLY A 158 -15.29 6.10 10.11
CA GLY A 158 -15.05 5.59 8.76
C GLY A 158 -14.94 4.07 8.64
N GLY A 159 -15.50 3.33 9.62
CA GLY A 159 -15.47 1.87 9.69
C GLY A 159 -14.27 1.30 10.46
N HIS A 160 -13.44 2.13 11.07
CA HIS A 160 -12.21 1.71 11.76
C HIS A 160 -11.99 2.45 13.08
N SER A 161 -11.13 1.87 13.95
CA SER A 161 -10.64 2.51 15.17
C SER A 161 -9.24 3.07 14.92
N TRP A 162 -9.03 4.30 15.40
CA TRP A 162 -7.85 5.11 15.15
C TRP A 162 -7.28 5.69 16.44
N ASN A 163 -5.97 5.70 16.57
CA ASN A 163 -5.25 6.59 17.49
C ASN A 163 -4.98 7.89 16.74
N VAL A 164 -5.40 9.03 17.31
CA VAL A 164 -5.35 10.33 16.65
C VAL A 164 -4.22 11.17 17.20
N PHE A 165 -3.49 11.84 16.33
CA PHE A 165 -2.43 12.78 16.65
C PHE A 165 -2.65 14.10 15.92
N LYS A 166 -2.27 15.21 16.57
CA LYS A 166 -2.29 16.54 15.99
C LYS A 166 -0.96 17.21 16.18
N GLY A 167 -0.43 17.81 15.13
CA GLY A 167 0.83 18.54 15.11
C GLY A 167 0.97 19.42 13.90
N THR A 168 2.18 19.89 13.67
CA THR A 168 2.55 20.67 12.48
C THR A 168 3.94 20.25 12.01
N ASN A 169 4.16 20.29 10.70
CA ASN A 169 5.47 20.10 10.10
C ASN A 169 6.23 21.44 9.90
N GLY A 170 5.65 22.55 10.39
CA GLY A 170 6.17 23.91 10.26
C GLY A 170 5.61 24.68 9.07
N ALA A 171 4.95 24.01 8.11
CA ALA A 171 4.28 24.62 6.96
C ALA A 171 2.75 24.51 7.05
N ASN A 172 2.27 23.38 7.51
CA ASN A 172 0.83 23.07 7.62
C ASN A 172 0.50 22.33 8.92
N GLU A 173 -0.78 22.32 9.30
CA GLU A 173 -1.32 21.51 10.38
C GLU A 173 -1.44 20.06 9.90
N VAL A 174 -1.03 19.09 10.73
CA VAL A 174 -1.05 17.67 10.41
C VAL A 174 -1.96 16.91 11.36
N PHE A 175 -2.94 16.20 10.83
CA PHE A 175 -3.86 15.33 11.59
C PHE A 175 -3.64 13.88 11.18
N SER A 176 -2.98 13.09 12.04
CA SER A 176 -2.67 11.69 11.74
C SER A 176 -3.60 10.74 12.48
N PHE A 177 -4.27 9.88 11.72
CA PHE A 177 -5.14 8.81 12.20
C PHE A 177 -4.44 7.47 11.95
N ILE A 178 -3.97 6.82 13.01
CA ILE A 178 -3.24 5.56 12.92
C ILE A 178 -4.17 4.42 13.31
N ARG A 179 -4.42 3.48 12.41
CA ARG A 179 -5.23 2.30 12.74
C ARG A 179 -4.69 1.58 13.96
N THR A 180 -5.57 1.14 14.83
CA THR A 180 -5.22 0.35 16.03
C THR A 180 -4.69 -1.05 15.67
N SER A 181 -4.88 -1.50 14.44
CA SER A 181 -4.33 -2.74 13.88
C SER A 181 -3.96 -2.55 12.41
N ASN A 182 -2.80 -3.06 12.00
CA ASN A 182 -2.36 -3.06 10.61
C ASN A 182 -3.34 -3.84 9.70
N SER A 183 -3.53 -3.34 8.49
CA SER A 183 -4.32 -4.02 7.47
C SER A 183 -3.71 -3.82 6.09
N SER A 184 -3.70 -4.88 5.30
CA SER A 184 -3.26 -4.86 3.89
C SER A 184 -4.42 -4.69 2.91
N SER A 185 -5.68 -4.70 3.39
CA SER A 185 -6.84 -4.48 2.54
C SER A 185 -8.03 -3.97 3.34
N GLY A 186 -8.93 -3.26 2.68
CA GLY A 186 -10.14 -2.75 3.32
C GLY A 186 -10.77 -1.59 2.57
N THR A 187 -11.83 -1.05 3.19
CA THR A 187 -12.50 0.16 2.74
C THR A 187 -12.50 1.18 3.86
N VAL A 188 -12.14 2.43 3.56
CA VAL A 188 -12.18 3.55 4.50
C VAL A 188 -13.22 4.54 4.01
N ASN A 189 -14.22 4.85 4.85
CA ASN A 189 -15.13 5.96 4.60
C ASN A 189 -14.46 7.24 5.13
N ILE A 190 -13.94 8.05 4.22
CA ILE A 190 -13.09 9.21 4.54
C ILE A 190 -13.96 10.40 5.02
N LEU A 191 -15.12 10.61 4.41
CA LEU A 191 -15.95 11.79 4.71
C LEU A 191 -16.34 11.93 6.19
N PRO A 192 -16.72 10.88 6.94
CA PRO A 192 -16.96 10.99 8.38
C PRO A 192 -15.76 11.46 9.18
N ILE A 193 -14.53 11.14 8.74
CA ILE A 193 -13.29 11.58 9.39
C ILE A 193 -13.11 13.08 9.17
N LEU A 194 -13.25 13.57 7.94
CA LEU A 194 -13.20 15.00 7.63
C LEU A 194 -14.26 15.81 8.40
N LYS A 195 -15.50 15.31 8.43
CA LYS A 195 -16.58 15.93 9.20
C LYS A 195 -16.29 15.95 10.70
N TRP A 196 -15.71 14.89 11.25
CA TRP A 196 -15.33 14.86 12.67
C TRP A 196 -14.24 15.89 13.00
N ILE A 197 -13.22 16.04 12.14
CA ILE A 197 -12.17 17.06 12.30
C ILE A 197 -12.80 18.46 12.31
N LYS A 198 -13.70 18.71 11.35
CA LYS A 198 -14.39 20.01 11.19
C LYS A 198 -15.43 20.26 12.28
N ASP A 199 -16.40 19.37 12.44
CA ASP A 199 -17.64 19.63 13.23
C ASP A 199 -17.47 19.28 14.72
N THR A 200 -16.68 18.25 15.05
CA THR A 200 -16.52 17.79 16.42
C THR A 200 -15.30 18.43 17.08
N LYS A 201 -14.19 18.52 16.35
CA LYS A 201 -12.94 19.05 16.89
C LYS A 201 -12.74 20.54 16.61
N GLY A 202 -13.33 21.08 15.56
CA GLY A 202 -13.11 22.46 15.13
C GLY A 202 -11.66 22.75 14.78
N TRP A 203 -10.91 21.73 14.30
CA TRP A 203 -9.49 21.88 13.96
C TRP A 203 -9.26 22.45 12.56
N MET A 204 -10.28 22.40 11.69
CA MET A 204 -10.30 23.00 10.37
C MET A 204 -11.70 23.52 10.06
N GLY A 205 -11.82 24.40 9.06
CA GLY A 205 -13.07 24.93 8.56
C GLY A 205 -13.79 24.01 7.56
N ASN A 206 -14.64 24.64 6.73
CA ASN A 206 -15.27 23.94 5.60
C ASN A 206 -14.35 23.98 4.38
N GLU A 207 -13.18 23.35 4.52
CA GLU A 207 -12.15 23.39 3.49
C GLU A 207 -12.59 22.69 2.19
N THR A 208 -12.01 23.12 1.09
CA THR A 208 -12.09 22.42 -0.20
C THR A 208 -11.00 21.38 -0.24
N ILE A 209 -11.39 20.10 -0.23
CA ILE A 209 -10.45 19.00 -0.41
C ILE A 209 -9.94 19.03 -1.85
N GLY A 210 -8.65 19.28 -2.03
CA GLY A 210 -7.98 19.34 -3.32
C GLY A 210 -7.81 17.96 -3.91
N ASP A 211 -7.18 17.08 -3.15
CA ASP A 211 -6.95 15.70 -3.58
C ASP A 211 -6.90 14.70 -2.41
N VAL A 212 -6.99 13.44 -2.79
CA VAL A 212 -6.73 12.29 -1.93
C VAL A 212 -5.63 11.46 -2.57
N GLN A 213 -4.55 11.32 -1.86
CA GLN A 213 -3.40 10.48 -2.23
C GLN A 213 -3.46 9.17 -1.45
N PHE A 214 -2.85 8.12 -2.01
CA PHE A 214 -2.63 6.84 -1.31
C PHE A 214 -1.29 6.27 -1.71
N GLY A 215 -0.47 5.90 -0.73
CA GLY A 215 0.86 5.43 -1.03
C GLY A 215 1.62 4.88 0.16
N PHE A 216 2.93 4.86 -0.01
CA PHE A 216 3.89 4.30 0.95
C PHE A 216 4.87 5.38 1.38
N GLU A 217 4.74 5.87 2.61
CA GLU A 217 5.72 6.79 3.16
C GLU A 217 6.91 6.00 3.71
N ILE A 218 8.03 6.04 3.00
CA ILE A 218 9.18 5.17 3.24
C ILE A 218 10.29 5.94 3.96
N THR A 219 10.63 5.49 5.16
CA THR A 219 11.79 5.97 5.93
C THR A 219 13.03 5.11 5.65
N SER A 220 12.86 3.79 5.53
CA SER A 220 13.96 2.87 5.21
C SER A 220 13.43 1.63 4.49
N SER A 221 14.14 1.26 3.43
CA SER A 221 13.93 0.03 2.65
C SER A 221 15.29 -0.61 2.28
N SER A 222 16.24 -0.56 3.21
CA SER A 222 17.61 -1.03 3.00
C SER A 222 17.66 -2.48 2.53
N GLY A 223 18.46 -2.73 1.49
CA GLY A 223 18.55 -4.02 0.83
C GLY A 223 17.60 -4.21 -0.36
N GLY A 224 16.74 -3.23 -0.63
CA GLY A 224 15.75 -3.28 -1.71
C GLY A 224 14.46 -3.98 -1.27
N LEU A 225 13.37 -3.22 -1.17
CA LEU A 225 12.05 -3.72 -0.77
C LEU A 225 11.01 -3.34 -1.81
N ASP A 226 10.03 -4.25 -2.02
CA ASP A 226 8.92 -4.07 -2.95
C ASP A 226 7.64 -3.68 -2.20
N PHE A 227 6.99 -2.64 -2.69
CA PHE A 227 5.69 -2.16 -2.22
C PHE A 227 4.72 -2.16 -3.39
N ARG A 228 3.49 -2.66 -3.19
CA ARG A 228 2.51 -2.77 -4.27
C ARG A 228 1.12 -2.37 -3.82
N ALA A 229 0.46 -1.55 -4.61
CA ALA A 229 -0.99 -1.39 -4.63
C ALA A 229 -1.55 -2.37 -5.67
N ASN A 230 -2.08 -3.51 -5.20
CA ASN A 230 -2.66 -4.55 -6.05
C ASN A 230 -3.97 -4.06 -6.67
N SER A 231 -4.75 -3.32 -5.88
CA SER A 231 -5.93 -2.58 -6.35
C SER A 231 -6.24 -1.44 -5.39
N MET A 232 -6.77 -0.35 -5.92
CA MET A 232 -7.19 0.80 -5.13
C MET A 232 -8.26 1.58 -5.89
N SER A 233 -9.24 2.12 -5.16
CA SER A 233 -10.22 3.04 -5.73
C SER A 233 -10.54 4.17 -4.77
N ILE A 234 -10.76 5.38 -5.28
CA ILE A 234 -11.31 6.52 -4.55
C ILE A 234 -12.58 6.96 -5.27
N THR A 235 -13.67 7.08 -4.53
CA THR A 235 -14.98 7.50 -5.03
C THR A 235 -15.50 8.68 -4.23
N SER A 236 -16.08 9.66 -4.93
CA SER A 236 -16.73 10.83 -4.34
C SER A 236 -18.02 11.16 -5.08
N SER A 237 -19.01 11.66 -4.38
CA SER A 237 -20.25 12.17 -4.95
C SER A 237 -20.57 13.57 -4.45
#